data_7ea312f119a1ddc9d8d9f7ac6cab53c5
#
_entry.id   7ea312f119a1ddc9d8d9f7ac6cab53c5
#
_cell.length_a   1.000
_cell.length_b   1.000
_cell.length_c   1.000
_cell.angle_alpha   90.00
_cell.angle_beta   90.00
_cell.angle_gamma   90.00
#
_symmetry.space_group_name_H-M   'P 1'
#
loop_
_entity.id
_entity.type
_entity.pdbx_description
1 polymer ?
#
loop_
_entity_poly.entity_id
_entity_poly.type
_entity_poly.pdbx_seq_one_letter_code
_entity_poly.pdbx_strand_id
1 'polypeptide(L)'
;MWFKHHKLIFFTLTVVLCNCGEVKPEALTIGEKKCDHCSMSIVDMRFHTQLITYKGKRYHFDAIECADQFINQKQMKPKQIWVSNYLQSNEFIPKENAIIIQTNKIRSPMGGGLAAFKSHEDTIPFQN
;
A
#
# COMPACT_ATOMS: atom_id res chain seq x y z
N MET A 1 -26.93 66.24 11.19
CA MET A 1 -27.21 64.91 10.75
C MET A 1 -25.89 64.14 10.78
N TRP A 2 -25.71 63.27 11.73
CA TRP A 2 -24.49 62.50 11.87
C TRP A 2 -24.78 61.08 11.43
N PHE A 3 -24.24 60.68 10.29
CA PHE A 3 -24.23 59.27 9.89
C PHE A 3 -23.06 58.56 10.53
N LYS A 4 -23.36 57.75 11.55
CA LYS A 4 -22.42 56.82 12.15
C LYS A 4 -22.21 55.66 11.17
N HIS A 5 -21.06 55.62 10.49
CA HIS A 5 -20.63 54.48 9.72
C HIS A 5 -20.24 53.34 10.67
N HIS A 6 -21.12 52.37 10.82
CA HIS A 6 -20.79 51.10 11.42
C HIS A 6 -20.02 50.27 10.37
N LYS A 7 -18.70 50.25 10.53
CA LYS A 7 -17.86 49.29 9.79
C LYS A 7 -18.14 47.90 10.35
N LEU A 8 -18.96 47.13 9.64
CA LEU A 8 -19.10 45.68 9.87
C LEU A 8 -17.79 45.04 9.44
N ILE A 9 -16.95 44.67 10.42
CA ILE A 9 -15.77 43.87 10.18
C ILE A 9 -16.27 42.42 10.05
N PHE A 10 -16.41 42.00 8.79
CA PHE A 10 -16.59 40.58 8.47
C PHE A 10 -15.29 39.85 8.81
N PHE A 11 -15.25 39.25 9.98
CA PHE A 11 -14.18 38.31 10.36
C PHE A 11 -14.43 37.01 9.61
N THR A 12 -13.84 36.90 8.40
CA THR A 12 -13.86 35.64 7.63
C THR A 12 -13.00 34.62 8.37
N LEU A 13 -13.67 33.75 9.09
CA LEU A 13 -13.06 32.57 9.70
C LEU A 13 -12.57 31.64 8.58
N THR A 14 -11.30 31.75 8.22
CA THR A 14 -10.66 30.82 7.27
C THR A 14 -10.48 29.48 7.96
N VAL A 15 -11.40 28.54 7.70
CA VAL A 15 -11.25 27.15 8.11
C VAL A 15 -10.13 26.56 7.28
N VAL A 16 -8.95 26.46 7.86
CA VAL A 16 -7.85 25.66 7.30
C VAL A 16 -8.24 24.19 7.45
N LEU A 17 -8.79 23.61 6.39
CA LEU A 17 -8.97 22.18 6.27
C LEU A 17 -7.58 21.55 6.25
N CYS A 18 -7.14 21.04 7.40
CA CYS A 18 -5.97 20.18 7.50
C CYS A 18 -6.30 18.91 6.69
N ASN A 19 -5.95 18.92 5.42
CA ASN A 19 -6.04 17.76 4.56
C ASN A 19 -4.92 16.80 5.00
N CYS A 20 -5.21 15.94 5.98
CA CYS A 20 -4.38 14.77 6.26
C CYS A 20 -4.42 13.92 5.00
N GLY A 21 -3.44 14.11 4.11
CA GLY A 21 -3.33 13.40 2.86
C GLY A 21 -3.42 11.90 3.11
N GLU A 22 -4.48 11.28 2.59
CA GLU A 22 -4.62 9.83 2.60
C GLU A 22 -3.42 9.24 1.86
N VAL A 23 -2.69 8.39 2.55
CA VAL A 23 -1.52 7.73 1.96
C VAL A 23 -2.03 6.62 1.03
N LYS A 24 -1.82 6.79 -0.27
CA LYS A 24 -2.24 5.84 -1.31
C LYS A 24 -1.08 4.98 -1.77
N PRO A 25 -1.34 3.74 -2.21
CA PRO A 25 -0.33 2.92 -2.87
C PRO A 25 0.07 3.52 -4.22
N GLU A 26 1.27 3.19 -4.68
CA GLU A 26 1.86 3.65 -5.94
C GLU A 26 1.89 2.51 -6.95
N ALA A 27 1.26 2.70 -8.11
CA ALA A 27 1.37 1.75 -9.20
C ALA A 27 2.77 1.86 -9.84
N LEU A 28 3.36 0.71 -10.16
CA LEU A 28 4.67 0.63 -10.83
C LEU A 28 4.53 0.01 -12.22
N THR A 29 5.48 0.34 -13.09
CA THR A 29 5.74 -0.41 -14.31
C THR A 29 6.78 -1.50 -14.07
N ILE A 30 6.77 -2.52 -14.93
CA ILE A 30 7.69 -3.67 -14.83
C ILE A 30 9.14 -3.19 -14.83
N GLY A 31 9.90 -3.60 -13.82
CA GLY A 31 11.33 -3.30 -13.69
C GLY A 31 11.66 -1.88 -13.25
N GLU A 32 10.67 -1.04 -12.97
CA GLU A 32 10.87 0.36 -12.54
C GLU A 32 11.59 0.47 -11.19
N LYS A 33 11.30 -0.45 -10.28
CA LYS A 33 11.89 -0.49 -8.94
C LYS A 33 12.55 -1.84 -8.68
N LYS A 34 13.49 -1.81 -7.74
CA LYS A 34 14.06 -3.01 -7.14
C LYS A 34 13.41 -3.28 -5.79
N CYS A 35 13.37 -4.55 -5.41
CA CYS A 35 12.94 -4.96 -4.09
C CYS A 35 13.90 -4.43 -3.02
N ASP A 36 13.37 -3.72 -2.03
CA ASP A 36 14.16 -3.15 -0.94
C ASP A 36 14.75 -4.21 0.02
N HIS A 37 14.32 -5.47 -0.10
CA HIS A 37 14.85 -6.58 0.68
C HIS A 37 15.88 -7.40 -0.09
N CYS A 38 15.49 -8.00 -1.23
CA CYS A 38 16.35 -8.92 -1.99
C CYS A 38 17.11 -8.28 -3.14
N SER A 39 16.86 -7.00 -3.45
CA SER A 39 17.48 -6.21 -4.53
C SER A 39 17.17 -6.67 -5.96
N MET A 40 16.30 -7.66 -6.14
CA MET A 40 15.82 -8.09 -7.45
C MET A 40 14.87 -7.07 -8.06
N SER A 41 14.85 -6.95 -9.38
CA SER A 41 13.88 -6.10 -10.08
C SER A 41 12.46 -6.64 -9.87
N ILE A 42 11.52 -5.73 -9.59
CA ILE A 42 10.11 -6.07 -9.42
C ILE A 42 9.51 -6.18 -10.82
N VAL A 43 9.26 -7.40 -11.28
CA VAL A 43 8.78 -7.68 -12.64
C VAL A 43 7.39 -8.29 -12.68
N ASP A 44 6.93 -8.91 -11.60
CA ASP A 44 5.57 -9.46 -11.49
C ASP A 44 4.72 -8.63 -10.54
N MET A 45 3.93 -7.73 -11.11
CA MET A 45 3.11 -6.79 -10.36
C MET A 45 2.00 -7.46 -9.54
N ARG A 46 1.69 -8.75 -9.80
CA ARG A 46 0.68 -9.49 -9.01
C ARG A 46 1.10 -9.71 -7.56
N PHE A 47 2.41 -9.65 -7.30
CA PHE A 47 3.00 -9.87 -5.96
C PHE A 47 3.56 -8.60 -5.34
N HIS A 48 3.54 -7.49 -6.08
CA HIS A 48 4.09 -6.23 -5.62
C HIS A 48 3.48 -5.83 -4.28
N THR A 49 4.34 -5.64 -3.30
CA THR A 49 3.98 -5.24 -1.95
C THR A 49 4.65 -3.92 -1.62
N GLN A 50 3.92 -3.02 -0.97
CA GLN A 50 4.43 -1.71 -0.55
C GLN A 50 4.25 -1.53 0.94
N LEU A 51 5.20 -0.84 1.54
CA LEU A 51 5.17 -0.44 2.93
C LEU A 51 5.42 1.06 3.02
N ILE A 52 4.68 1.75 3.87
CA ILE A 52 4.98 3.13 4.25
C ILE A 52 5.19 3.25 5.74
N THR A 53 6.19 4.04 6.14
CA THR A 53 6.48 4.33 7.53
C THR A 53 5.68 5.55 8.03
N TYR A 54 5.63 5.74 9.36
CA TYR A 54 5.03 6.94 9.96
C TYR A 54 5.73 8.24 9.53
N LYS A 55 7.00 8.17 9.10
CA LYS A 55 7.76 9.31 8.56
C LYS A 55 7.53 9.53 7.07
N GLY A 56 6.68 8.74 6.43
CA GLY A 56 6.34 8.86 5.01
C GLY A 56 7.30 8.18 4.05
N LYS A 57 8.29 7.41 4.53
CA LYS A 57 9.19 6.64 3.65
C LYS A 57 8.47 5.41 3.10
N ARG A 58 8.56 5.22 1.79
CA ARG A 58 7.99 4.10 1.06
C ARG A 58 9.05 3.08 0.69
N TYR A 59 8.70 1.80 0.81
CA TYR A 59 9.49 0.66 0.41
C TYR A 59 8.68 -0.23 -0.54
N HIS A 60 9.36 -0.86 -1.48
CA HIS A 60 8.77 -1.73 -2.49
C HIS A 60 9.38 -3.12 -2.41
N PHE A 61 8.53 -4.12 -2.58
CA PHE A 61 8.95 -5.53 -2.51
C PHE A 61 8.34 -6.31 -3.67
N ASP A 62 9.07 -7.29 -4.16
CA ASP A 62 8.65 -8.18 -5.24
C ASP A 62 7.71 -9.30 -4.77
N ALA A 63 7.62 -9.52 -3.46
CA ALA A 63 6.76 -10.51 -2.85
C ALA A 63 6.37 -10.12 -1.41
N ILE A 64 5.27 -10.69 -0.92
CA ILE A 64 4.80 -10.51 0.46
C ILE A 64 5.86 -11.00 1.45
N GLU A 65 6.51 -12.12 1.15
CA GLU A 65 7.58 -12.71 1.96
C GLU A 65 8.75 -11.75 2.16
N CYS A 66 9.13 -11.02 1.12
CA CYS A 66 10.21 -10.02 1.21
C CYS A 66 9.84 -8.87 2.14
N ALA A 67 8.60 -8.40 2.10
CA ALA A 67 8.12 -7.36 3.00
C ALA A 67 8.15 -7.83 4.46
N ASP A 68 7.67 -9.04 4.72
CA ASP A 68 7.62 -9.60 6.07
C ASP A 68 9.03 -9.84 6.65
N GLN A 69 9.96 -10.34 5.84
CA GLN A 69 11.35 -10.52 6.24
C GLN A 69 12.04 -9.17 6.50
N PHE A 70 11.81 -8.17 5.66
CA PHE A 70 12.35 -6.83 5.85
C PHE A 70 11.87 -6.18 7.14
N ILE A 71 10.56 -6.27 7.43
CA ILE A 71 9.96 -5.77 8.66
C ILE A 71 10.60 -6.43 9.89
N ASN A 72 10.74 -7.76 9.86
CA ASN A 72 11.32 -8.54 10.95
C ASN A 72 12.80 -8.19 11.17
N GLN A 73 13.60 -8.12 10.12
CA GLN A 73 15.03 -7.79 10.20
C GLN A 73 15.28 -6.37 10.71
N LYS A 74 14.46 -5.42 10.28
CA LYS A 74 14.57 -4.02 10.69
C LYS A 74 13.85 -3.70 12.00
N GLN A 75 13.10 -4.67 12.57
CA GLN A 75 12.21 -4.47 13.73
C GLN A 75 11.33 -3.22 13.55
N MET A 76 10.81 -3.05 12.35
CA MET A 76 10.08 -1.88 11.90
C MET A 76 8.59 -2.00 12.24
N LYS A 77 7.98 -0.87 12.62
CA LYS A 77 6.52 -0.74 12.69
C LYS A 77 6.03 0.06 11.49
N PRO A 78 5.43 -0.59 10.48
CA PRO A 78 4.87 0.12 9.34
C PRO A 78 3.62 0.90 9.75
N LYS A 79 3.40 2.05 9.10
CA LYS A 79 2.12 2.78 9.18
C LYS A 79 1.05 2.05 8.39
N GLN A 80 1.39 1.57 7.19
CA GLN A 80 0.51 0.85 6.30
C GLN A 80 1.30 -0.10 5.41
N ILE A 81 0.71 -1.25 5.10
CA ILE A 81 1.20 -2.18 4.08
C ILE A 81 0.08 -2.39 3.07
N TRP A 82 0.42 -2.34 1.78
CA TRP A 82 -0.47 -2.72 0.69
C TRP A 82 0.11 -3.92 -0.04
N VAL A 83 -0.77 -4.83 -0.40
CA VAL A 83 -0.46 -5.99 -1.24
C VAL A 83 -1.24 -5.87 -2.55
N SER A 84 -0.63 -6.26 -3.65
CA SER A 84 -1.30 -6.29 -4.94
C SER A 84 -2.34 -7.42 -4.97
N ASN A 85 -3.51 -7.15 -5.55
CA ASN A 85 -4.47 -8.20 -5.83
C ASN A 85 -3.89 -9.14 -6.91
N TYR A 86 -3.81 -10.44 -6.60
CA TYR A 86 -3.26 -11.43 -7.51
C TYR A 86 -4.00 -11.50 -8.85
N LEU A 87 -5.32 -11.30 -8.84
CA LEU A 87 -6.14 -11.35 -10.05
C LEU A 87 -6.09 -10.06 -10.86
N GLN A 88 -5.70 -8.94 -10.26
CA GLN A 88 -5.65 -7.65 -10.92
C GLN A 88 -4.43 -6.85 -10.44
N SER A 89 -3.34 -6.92 -11.18
CA SER A 89 -2.10 -6.19 -10.89
C SER A 89 -2.34 -4.68 -10.74
N ASN A 90 -1.61 -4.05 -9.82
CA ASN A 90 -1.75 -2.63 -9.47
C ASN A 90 -3.11 -2.24 -8.86
N GLU A 91 -3.96 -3.21 -8.54
CA GLU A 91 -5.06 -3.03 -7.60
C GLU A 91 -4.55 -3.42 -6.21
N PHE A 92 -4.43 -2.44 -5.34
CA PHE A 92 -3.83 -2.65 -4.02
C PHE A 92 -4.89 -2.81 -2.94
N ILE A 93 -4.65 -3.74 -2.04
CA ILE A 93 -5.49 -4.05 -0.89
C ILE A 93 -4.67 -3.73 0.37
N PRO A 94 -5.20 -3.02 1.37
CA PRO A 94 -4.57 -2.96 2.68
C PRO A 94 -4.32 -4.38 3.19
N LYS A 95 -3.09 -4.69 3.63
CA LYS A 95 -2.72 -6.07 4.00
C LYS A 95 -3.65 -6.67 5.05
N GLU A 96 -4.13 -5.86 5.97
CA GLU A 96 -5.07 -6.25 7.02
C GLU A 96 -6.45 -6.67 6.49
N ASN A 97 -6.82 -6.23 5.29
CA ASN A 97 -8.10 -6.54 4.64
C ASN A 97 -7.95 -7.63 3.55
N ALA A 98 -6.72 -8.01 3.23
CA ALA A 98 -6.46 -8.99 2.19
C ALA A 98 -6.65 -10.42 2.68
N ILE A 99 -7.16 -11.27 1.80
CA ILE A 99 -7.14 -12.72 1.99
C ILE A 99 -5.82 -13.24 1.40
N ILE A 100 -4.89 -13.62 2.25
CA ILE A 100 -3.59 -14.12 1.84
C ILE A 100 -3.60 -15.64 1.99
N ILE A 101 -3.31 -16.35 0.90
CA ILE A 101 -3.16 -17.81 0.91
C ILE A 101 -1.75 -18.20 0.50
N GLN A 102 -1.34 -19.38 0.97
CA GLN A 102 -0.12 -20.03 0.53
C GLN A 102 -0.49 -21.33 -0.20
N THR A 103 -0.01 -21.46 -1.43
CA THR A 103 -0.34 -22.62 -2.27
C THR A 103 0.80 -22.96 -3.22
N ASN A 104 0.92 -24.24 -3.60
CA ASN A 104 1.85 -24.70 -4.62
C ASN A 104 1.37 -24.43 -6.06
N LYS A 105 0.10 -24.02 -6.23
CA LYS A 105 -0.47 -23.64 -7.52
C LYS A 105 -0.05 -22.26 -8.00
N ILE A 106 0.50 -21.43 -7.11
CA ILE A 106 0.98 -20.10 -7.40
C ILE A 106 2.50 -20.07 -7.25
N ARG A 107 3.19 -19.58 -8.26
CA ARG A 107 4.64 -19.35 -8.22
C ARG A 107 4.91 -17.88 -7.94
N SER A 108 5.20 -17.57 -6.69
CA SER A 108 5.66 -16.24 -6.29
C SER A 108 7.16 -16.05 -6.58
N PRO A 109 7.65 -14.81 -6.73
CA PRO A 109 9.06 -14.54 -7.02
C PRO A 109 10.04 -15.19 -6.03
N MET A 110 9.67 -15.28 -4.76
CA MET A 110 10.47 -15.92 -3.70
C MET A 110 10.19 -17.41 -3.53
N GLY A 111 9.29 -17.99 -4.32
CA GLY A 111 8.95 -19.41 -4.28
C GLY A 111 8.05 -19.84 -3.12
N GLY A 112 7.63 -18.94 -2.25
CA GLY A 112 6.78 -19.23 -1.09
C GLY A 112 5.31 -19.49 -1.43
N GLY A 113 4.86 -19.13 -2.64
CA GLY A 113 3.50 -19.33 -3.10
C GLY A 113 2.45 -18.47 -2.39
N LEU A 114 2.86 -17.35 -1.76
CA LEU A 114 1.95 -16.40 -1.13
C LEU A 114 1.35 -15.45 -2.18
N ALA A 115 0.02 -15.31 -2.13
CA ALA A 115 -0.72 -14.36 -2.96
C ALA A 115 -1.89 -13.76 -2.19
N ALA A 116 -2.24 -12.53 -2.52
CA ALA A 116 -3.30 -11.77 -1.89
C ALA A 116 -4.51 -11.63 -2.80
N PHE A 117 -5.70 -11.70 -2.22
CA PHE A 117 -6.98 -11.64 -2.90
C PHE A 117 -7.94 -10.72 -2.15
N LYS A 118 -8.94 -10.20 -2.85
CA LYS A 118 -10.00 -9.37 -2.26
C LYS A 118 -11.03 -10.16 -1.47
N SER A 119 -11.35 -11.37 -1.92
CA SER A 119 -12.39 -12.21 -1.33
C SER A 119 -11.98 -13.66 -1.24
N HIS A 120 -12.68 -14.43 -0.41
CA HIS A 120 -12.49 -15.88 -0.34
C HIS A 120 -12.87 -16.60 -1.63
N GLU A 121 -13.89 -16.10 -2.35
CA GLU A 121 -14.30 -16.68 -3.64
C GLU A 121 -13.18 -16.63 -4.66
N ASP A 122 -12.41 -15.55 -4.68
CA ASP A 122 -11.26 -15.38 -5.57
C ASP A 122 -10.16 -16.40 -5.33
N THR A 123 -10.10 -16.99 -4.13
CA THR A 123 -9.09 -17.99 -3.76
C THR A 123 -9.45 -19.41 -4.17
N ILE A 124 -10.72 -19.71 -4.45
CA ILE A 124 -11.21 -21.07 -4.70
C ILE A 124 -10.40 -21.83 -5.76
N PRO A 125 -10.06 -21.24 -6.93
CA PRO A 125 -9.30 -21.95 -7.96
C PRO A 125 -7.88 -22.36 -7.51
N PHE A 126 -7.37 -21.72 -6.46
CA PHE A 126 -5.99 -21.86 -5.98
C PHE A 126 -5.89 -22.66 -4.67
N GLN A 127 -7.00 -23.02 -4.08
CA GLN A 127 -7.02 -23.90 -2.89
C GLN A 127 -6.60 -25.34 -3.27
N ASN A 128 -5.92 -26.01 -2.35
CA ASN A 128 -5.47 -27.40 -2.52
C ASN A 128 -6.61 -28.38 -2.22
#